data_e41845a29fd5259533517eec8946f749
#
_entry.id   e41845a29fd5259533517eec8946f749
#
_cell.length_a   1.000
_cell.length_b   1.000
_cell.length_c   1.000
_cell.angle_alpha   90.00
_cell.angle_beta   90.00
_cell.angle_gamma   90.00
#
_symmetry.space_group_name_H-M   'P 1'
#
loop_
_entity.id
_entity.type
_entity.pdbx_description
1 polymer ?
#
loop_
_entity_poly.entity_id
_entity_poly.type
_entity_poly.pdbx_seq_one_letter_code
_entity_poly.pdbx_strand_id
1 'polypeptide(L)'
;IRDRSFAWLRVAAKEKSPEAMFALAEAYDQGLGVETNPEIAETFFSQAALKGEKRAIMRMVRLTSEGSHLNPKLCLHWLFKGAAAKIPVCLLAVGRYWLETTPKSPVRGLGFLEEGALSEDPDCLLELGFFWSSARFVAPDIVAAIVYCHLASTFGSWKASQKLSDLRALAQKDQLMEAAGIAAFPSSQLVVQEIIKRRNDGA
;
A
#
# COMPACT_ATOMS: atom_id res chain seq x y z
N ILE A 1 5.44 37.54 9.18
CA ILE A 1 4.58 36.71 8.29
C ILE A 1 4.44 35.30 8.87
N ARG A 2 5.53 34.66 9.39
CA ARG A 2 5.52 33.29 9.95
C ARG A 2 4.57 33.13 11.14
N ASP A 3 4.54 34.09 12.05
CA ASP A 3 3.71 34.07 13.27
C ASP A 3 2.20 34.10 12.97
N ARG A 4 1.80 34.79 11.90
CA ARG A 4 0.39 34.84 11.48
C ARG A 4 -0.10 33.50 10.92
N SER A 5 0.72 32.82 10.12
CA SER A 5 0.37 31.49 9.57
C SER A 5 0.17 30.47 10.69
N PHE A 6 1.04 30.45 11.69
CA PHE A 6 0.91 29.57 12.85
C PHE A 6 -0.37 29.84 13.66
N ALA A 7 -0.73 31.12 13.86
CA ALA A 7 -1.96 31.49 14.54
C ALA A 7 -3.21 30.98 13.81
N TRP A 8 -3.25 31.09 12.48
CA TRP A 8 -4.34 30.54 11.65
C TRP A 8 -4.40 29.02 11.71
N LEU A 9 -3.28 28.32 11.67
CA LEU A 9 -3.24 26.85 11.81
C LEU A 9 -3.80 26.42 13.17
N ARG A 10 -3.50 27.15 14.26
CA ARG A 10 -4.09 26.86 15.57
C ARG A 10 -5.60 27.03 15.61
N VAL A 11 -6.14 28.06 14.95
CA VAL A 11 -7.59 28.28 14.86
C VAL A 11 -8.25 27.14 14.07
N ALA A 12 -7.74 26.84 12.88
CA ALA A 12 -8.27 25.76 12.05
C ALA A 12 -8.15 24.36 12.70
N ALA A 13 -7.08 24.12 13.46
CA ALA A 13 -6.93 22.88 14.22
C ALA A 13 -7.94 22.77 15.37
N LYS A 14 -8.33 23.89 16.02
CA LYS A 14 -9.42 23.92 17.02
C LYS A 14 -10.77 23.54 16.40
N GLU A 15 -11.01 23.89 15.14
CA GLU A 15 -12.20 23.49 14.35
C GLU A 15 -12.13 22.04 13.88
N LYS A 16 -11.12 21.30 14.32
CA LYS A 16 -10.92 19.87 14.07
C LYS A 16 -10.68 19.50 12.60
N SER A 17 -10.13 20.41 11.75
CA SER A 17 -9.65 20.07 10.42
C SER A 17 -8.43 19.15 10.53
N PRO A 18 -8.46 17.93 9.92
CA PRO A 18 -7.35 17.00 9.95
C PRO A 18 -6.11 17.55 9.22
N GLU A 19 -6.30 18.30 8.14
CA GLU A 19 -5.21 18.94 7.38
C GLU A 19 -4.53 20.03 8.20
N ALA A 20 -5.31 20.84 8.93
CA ALA A 20 -4.76 21.88 9.81
C ALA A 20 -4.02 21.27 11.00
N MET A 21 -4.53 20.18 11.57
CA MET A 21 -3.82 19.43 12.63
C MET A 21 -2.50 18.88 12.12
N PHE A 22 -2.46 18.31 10.90
CA PHE A 22 -1.23 17.84 10.28
C PHE A 22 -0.24 18.98 10.06
N ALA A 23 -0.66 20.10 9.48
CA ALA A 23 0.20 21.26 9.26
C ALA A 23 0.71 21.87 10.58
N LEU A 24 -0.11 21.88 11.63
CA LEU A 24 0.30 22.32 12.96
C LEU A 24 1.34 21.37 13.58
N ALA A 25 1.17 20.06 13.37
CA ALA A 25 2.16 19.05 13.77
C ALA A 25 3.50 19.27 13.06
N GLU A 26 3.49 19.53 11.74
CA GLU A 26 4.72 19.87 10.99
C GLU A 26 5.37 21.15 11.50
N ALA A 27 4.58 22.14 11.89
CA ALA A 27 5.12 23.38 12.46
C ALA A 27 5.87 23.13 13.77
N TYR A 28 5.36 22.29 14.65
CA TYR A 28 6.05 21.89 15.89
C TYR A 28 7.24 20.96 15.64
N ASP A 29 7.15 20.07 14.65
CA ASP A 29 8.23 19.13 14.29
C ASP A 29 9.45 19.85 13.69
N GLN A 30 9.22 20.89 12.88
CA GLN A 30 10.25 21.61 12.11
C GLN A 30 10.59 23.00 12.68
N GLY A 31 9.88 23.48 13.69
CA GLY A 31 10.08 24.83 14.24
C GLY A 31 9.57 25.95 13.33
N LEU A 32 8.49 25.75 12.60
CA LEU A 32 7.95 26.71 11.64
C LEU A 32 7.03 27.73 12.33
N GLY A 33 7.61 28.83 12.79
CA GLY A 33 6.88 29.89 13.51
C GLY A 33 6.59 29.55 14.97
N VAL A 34 7.18 28.51 15.51
CA VAL A 34 7.08 28.07 16.91
C VAL A 34 8.36 27.32 17.27
N GLU A 35 8.66 27.21 18.54
CA GLU A 35 9.75 26.36 19.02
C GLU A 35 9.44 24.89 18.74
N THR A 36 10.47 24.12 18.34
CA THR A 36 10.33 22.69 18.06
C THR A 36 9.89 21.95 19.31
N ASN A 37 8.86 21.12 19.16
CA ASN A 37 8.39 20.25 20.23
C ASN A 37 7.87 18.94 19.64
N PRO A 38 8.71 17.87 19.61
CA PRO A 38 8.36 16.59 19.03
C PRO A 38 7.15 15.91 19.69
N GLU A 39 6.98 16.08 21.00
CA GLU A 39 5.87 15.47 21.75
C GLU A 39 4.51 16.07 21.34
N ILE A 40 4.48 17.41 21.22
CA ILE A 40 3.28 18.12 20.73
C ILE A 40 3.03 17.75 19.26
N ALA A 41 4.07 17.68 18.45
CA ALA A 41 3.96 17.28 17.05
C ALA A 41 3.34 15.87 16.91
N GLU A 42 3.85 14.88 17.65
CA GLU A 42 3.31 13.51 17.65
C GLU A 42 1.84 13.48 18.06
N THR A 43 1.45 14.27 19.07
CA THR A 43 0.05 14.36 19.50
C THR A 43 -0.86 14.86 18.37
N PHE A 44 -0.46 15.91 17.65
CA PHE A 44 -1.24 16.44 16.54
C PHE A 44 -1.20 15.52 15.30
N PHE A 45 -0.06 14.87 15.01
CA PHE A 45 -0.01 13.82 13.97
C PHE A 45 -0.98 12.68 14.27
N SER A 46 -0.99 12.19 15.52
CA SER A 46 -1.91 11.14 15.94
C SER A 46 -3.38 11.56 15.79
N GLN A 47 -3.73 12.79 16.23
CA GLN A 47 -5.09 13.31 16.08
C GLN A 47 -5.52 13.44 14.63
N ALA A 48 -4.65 13.96 13.75
CA ALA A 48 -4.91 14.06 12.31
C ALA A 48 -5.08 12.66 11.66
N ALA A 49 -4.22 11.72 12.02
CA ALA A 49 -4.26 10.34 11.55
C ALA A 49 -5.55 9.62 12.00
N LEU A 50 -6.01 9.84 13.24
CA LEU A 50 -7.28 9.30 13.74
C LEU A 50 -8.49 9.83 12.95
N LYS A 51 -8.38 11.01 12.35
CA LYS A 51 -9.40 11.62 11.48
C LYS A 51 -9.25 11.24 10.00
N GLY A 52 -8.30 10.39 9.65
CA GLY A 52 -8.11 9.87 8.30
C GLY A 52 -7.19 10.70 7.41
N GLU A 53 -6.44 11.67 7.95
CA GLU A 53 -5.42 12.38 7.16
C GLU A 53 -4.31 11.41 6.75
N LYS A 54 -4.21 11.12 5.45
CA LYS A 54 -3.32 10.07 4.91
C LYS A 54 -1.84 10.34 5.20
N ARG A 55 -1.40 11.60 5.10
CA ARG A 55 -0.01 11.99 5.40
C ARG A 55 0.32 11.78 6.87
N ALA A 56 -0.66 12.07 7.75
CA ALA A 56 -0.51 11.85 9.18
C ALA A 56 -0.42 10.35 9.51
N ILE A 57 -1.24 9.51 8.88
CA ILE A 57 -1.16 8.05 9.03
C ILE A 57 0.23 7.55 8.63
N MET A 58 0.75 7.98 7.47
CA MET A 58 2.10 7.61 7.01
C MET A 58 3.21 8.13 7.95
N ARG A 59 3.04 9.32 8.51
CA ARG A 59 3.97 9.86 9.52
C ARG A 59 3.98 9.00 10.77
N MET A 60 2.80 8.57 11.27
CA MET A 60 2.68 7.69 12.43
C MET A 60 3.25 6.29 12.17
N VAL A 61 3.03 5.72 10.98
CA VAL A 61 3.70 4.46 10.57
C VAL A 61 5.21 4.59 10.68
N ARG A 62 5.79 5.66 10.12
CA ARG A 62 7.25 5.89 10.17
C ARG A 62 7.76 6.10 11.59
N LEU A 63 7.10 6.93 12.39
CA LEU A 63 7.49 7.18 13.78
C LEU A 63 7.48 5.91 14.63
N THR A 64 6.55 4.99 14.37
CA THR A 64 6.41 3.75 15.14
C THR A 64 7.21 2.56 14.59
N SER A 65 7.74 2.69 13.36
CA SER A 65 8.58 1.66 12.72
C SER A 65 10.08 1.88 12.89
N GLU A 66 10.51 3.08 13.28
CA GLU A 66 11.93 3.48 13.31
C GLU A 66 12.34 4.09 14.65
N GLY A 67 13.63 3.97 14.98
CA GLY A 67 14.27 4.68 16.06
C GLY A 67 13.86 4.29 17.48
N SER A 68 13.93 5.26 18.40
CA SER A 68 13.63 5.08 19.83
C SER A 68 12.16 4.83 20.14
N HIS A 69 11.26 5.12 19.22
CA HIS A 69 9.80 4.94 19.33
C HIS A 69 9.31 3.64 18.68
N LEU A 70 10.21 2.70 18.39
CA LEU A 70 9.88 1.39 17.79
C LEU A 70 8.79 0.68 18.61
N ASN A 71 7.59 0.62 18.05
CA ASN A 71 6.45 -0.08 18.64
C ASN A 71 5.70 -0.89 17.55
N PRO A 72 6.05 -2.18 17.38
CA PRO A 72 5.48 -3.00 16.32
C PRO A 72 3.95 -3.12 16.37
N LYS A 73 3.37 -3.15 17.58
CA LYS A 73 1.91 -3.23 17.75
C LYS A 73 1.22 -1.94 17.29
N LEU A 74 1.79 -0.79 17.66
CA LEU A 74 1.26 0.51 17.26
C LEU A 74 1.51 0.77 15.76
N CYS A 75 2.66 0.37 15.24
CA CYS A 75 2.95 0.42 13.80
C CYS A 75 1.89 -0.38 13.02
N LEU A 76 1.61 -1.61 13.43
CA LEU A 76 0.59 -2.44 12.80
C LEU A 76 -0.81 -1.81 12.87
N HIS A 77 -1.17 -1.19 13.99
CA HIS A 77 -2.42 -0.43 14.11
C HIS A 77 -2.52 0.68 13.05
N TRP A 78 -1.46 1.46 12.86
CA TRP A 78 -1.44 2.53 11.85
C TRP A 78 -1.43 1.98 10.42
N LEU A 79 -0.75 0.86 10.17
CA LEU A 79 -0.78 0.18 8.88
C LEU A 79 -2.21 -0.28 8.52
N PHE A 80 -2.95 -0.87 9.46
CA PHE A 80 -4.35 -1.23 9.23
C PHE A 80 -5.25 -0.02 8.99
N LYS A 81 -5.02 1.09 9.70
CA LYS A 81 -5.72 2.35 9.41
C LYS A 81 -5.40 2.89 8.02
N GLY A 82 -4.15 2.82 7.62
CA GLY A 82 -3.72 3.22 6.29
C GLY A 82 -4.30 2.33 5.19
N ALA A 83 -4.37 1.03 5.42
CA ALA A 83 -5.03 0.10 4.50
C ALA A 83 -6.53 0.41 4.37
N ALA A 84 -7.24 0.68 5.47
CA ALA A 84 -8.64 1.11 5.44
C ALA A 84 -8.84 2.45 4.70
N ALA A 85 -7.84 3.33 4.72
CA ALA A 85 -7.80 4.58 3.94
C ALA A 85 -7.32 4.39 2.49
N LYS A 86 -7.10 3.14 2.06
CA LYS A 86 -6.62 2.74 0.72
C LYS A 86 -5.27 3.39 0.35
N ILE A 87 -4.35 3.44 1.30
CA ILE A 87 -2.99 3.90 1.06
C ILE A 87 -2.20 2.69 0.53
N PRO A 88 -1.65 2.71 -0.72
CA PRO A 88 -1.04 1.54 -1.35
C PRO A 88 0.10 0.91 -0.53
N VAL A 89 1.01 1.71 0.00
CA VAL A 89 2.11 1.23 0.85
C VAL A 89 1.60 0.49 2.10
N CYS A 90 0.47 0.93 2.68
CA CYS A 90 -0.14 0.25 3.82
C CYS A 90 -0.83 -1.04 3.40
N LEU A 91 -1.50 -1.05 2.24
CA LEU A 91 -2.12 -2.25 1.66
C LEU A 91 -1.06 -3.31 1.39
N LEU A 92 0.08 -2.93 0.78
CA LEU A 92 1.22 -3.81 0.56
C LEU A 92 1.76 -4.38 1.88
N ALA A 93 2.03 -3.52 2.86
CA ALA A 93 2.60 -3.93 4.14
C ALA A 93 1.67 -4.89 4.92
N VAL A 94 0.36 -4.59 4.95
CA VAL A 94 -0.64 -5.45 5.59
C VAL A 94 -0.82 -6.75 4.81
N GLY A 95 -0.81 -6.71 3.47
CA GLY A 95 -0.84 -7.88 2.61
C GLY A 95 0.32 -8.84 2.93
N ARG A 96 1.55 -8.34 2.93
CA ARG A 96 2.75 -9.12 3.31
C ARG A 96 2.67 -9.65 4.74
N TYR A 97 2.24 -8.83 5.69
CA TYR A 97 2.07 -9.27 7.07
C TYR A 97 1.18 -10.52 7.17
N TRP A 98 0.03 -10.54 6.48
CA TRP A 98 -0.86 -11.71 6.47
C TRP A 98 -0.27 -12.91 5.74
N LEU A 99 0.53 -12.71 4.70
CA LEU A 99 1.20 -13.79 3.98
C LEU A 99 2.36 -14.41 4.78
N GLU A 100 3.10 -13.60 5.54
CA GLU A 100 4.31 -14.05 6.23
C GLU A 100 4.03 -14.58 7.64
N THR A 101 3.17 -13.91 8.40
CA THR A 101 2.98 -14.18 9.84
C THR A 101 1.83 -15.13 10.15
N THR A 102 0.86 -15.26 9.25
CA THR A 102 -0.30 -16.14 9.42
C THR A 102 -0.55 -16.99 8.19
N PRO A 103 0.28 -18.02 7.93
CA PRO A 103 0.16 -18.88 6.75
C PRO A 103 -1.21 -19.57 6.63
N LYS A 104 -2.04 -19.54 7.68
CA LYS A 104 -3.39 -20.10 7.69
C LYS A 104 -4.45 -19.21 7.01
N SER A 105 -4.11 -18.01 6.57
CA SER A 105 -5.08 -17.11 5.92
C SER A 105 -4.47 -16.30 4.76
N PRO A 106 -3.89 -16.95 3.74
CA PRO A 106 -3.35 -16.25 2.57
C PRO A 106 -4.42 -15.43 1.84
N VAL A 107 -5.69 -15.85 1.93
CA VAL A 107 -6.83 -15.15 1.33
C VAL A 107 -6.95 -13.70 1.82
N ARG A 108 -6.68 -13.43 3.11
CA ARG A 108 -6.70 -12.06 3.65
C ARG A 108 -5.57 -11.21 3.06
N GLY A 109 -4.37 -11.76 3.00
CA GLY A 109 -3.22 -11.07 2.40
C GLY A 109 -3.47 -10.73 0.94
N LEU A 110 -4.01 -11.68 0.17
CA LEU A 110 -4.40 -11.46 -1.22
C LEU A 110 -5.40 -10.31 -1.37
N GLY A 111 -6.46 -10.27 -0.54
CA GLY A 111 -7.47 -9.20 -0.62
C GLY A 111 -6.88 -7.79 -0.48
N PHE A 112 -5.91 -7.59 0.42
CA PHE A 112 -5.22 -6.30 0.54
C PHE A 112 -4.33 -5.98 -0.66
N LEU A 113 -3.61 -6.98 -1.19
CA LEU A 113 -2.77 -6.80 -2.37
C LEU A 113 -3.62 -6.51 -3.62
N GLU A 114 -4.76 -7.18 -3.78
CA GLU A 114 -5.70 -6.96 -4.88
C GLU A 114 -6.33 -5.56 -4.82
N GLU A 115 -6.65 -5.06 -3.63
CA GLU A 115 -7.12 -3.68 -3.46
C GLU A 115 -6.05 -2.66 -3.85
N GLY A 116 -4.78 -2.93 -3.52
CA GLY A 116 -3.64 -2.13 -3.98
C GLY A 116 -3.43 -2.21 -5.49
N ALA A 117 -3.58 -3.40 -6.07
CA ALA A 117 -3.49 -3.62 -7.52
C ALA A 117 -4.59 -2.88 -8.29
N LEU A 118 -5.83 -2.82 -7.76
CA LEU A 118 -6.93 -2.02 -8.33
C LEU A 118 -6.64 -0.51 -8.27
N SER A 119 -5.75 -0.08 -7.39
CA SER A 119 -5.24 1.30 -7.34
C SER A 119 -4.01 1.52 -8.23
N GLU A 120 -3.68 0.54 -9.09
CA GLU A 120 -2.55 0.56 -10.05
C GLU A 120 -1.17 0.67 -9.37
N ASP A 121 -1.07 0.26 -8.11
CA ASP A 121 0.19 0.28 -7.38
C ASP A 121 1.15 -0.82 -7.88
N PRO A 122 2.33 -0.44 -8.41
CA PRO A 122 3.25 -1.39 -9.03
C PRO A 122 3.86 -2.39 -8.04
N ASP A 123 4.00 -2.03 -6.79
CA ASP A 123 4.57 -2.92 -5.77
C ASP A 123 3.53 -3.97 -5.32
N CYS A 124 2.27 -3.60 -5.19
CA CYS A 124 1.17 -4.55 -4.94
C CYS A 124 0.99 -5.52 -6.10
N LEU A 125 1.03 -5.02 -7.35
CA LEU A 125 0.98 -5.87 -8.55
C LEU A 125 2.17 -6.83 -8.62
N LEU A 126 3.38 -6.36 -8.34
CA LEU A 126 4.57 -7.20 -8.31
C LEU A 126 4.48 -8.31 -7.25
N GLU A 127 3.99 -7.97 -6.06
CA GLU A 127 3.82 -8.93 -4.97
C GLU A 127 2.82 -10.03 -5.33
N LEU A 128 1.71 -9.69 -6.01
CA LEU A 128 0.78 -10.66 -6.58
C LEU A 128 1.44 -11.54 -7.63
N GLY A 129 2.30 -10.99 -8.48
CA GLY A 129 3.08 -11.76 -9.44
C GLY A 129 3.99 -12.78 -8.76
N PHE A 130 4.67 -12.42 -7.68
CA PHE A 130 5.45 -13.33 -6.87
C PHE A 130 4.60 -14.38 -6.17
N PHE A 131 3.46 -13.99 -5.61
CA PHE A 131 2.54 -14.91 -4.95
C PHE A 131 2.08 -16.01 -5.90
N TRP A 132 1.57 -15.65 -7.07
CA TRP A 132 1.02 -16.60 -8.06
C TRP A 132 2.10 -17.40 -8.79
N SER A 133 3.35 -16.93 -8.84
CA SER A 133 4.46 -17.71 -9.39
C SER A 133 5.04 -18.74 -8.42
N SER A 134 4.67 -18.68 -7.12
CA SER A 134 5.23 -19.54 -6.08
C SER A 134 4.23 -20.61 -5.65
N ALA A 135 4.71 -21.83 -5.38
CA ALA A 135 3.90 -22.92 -4.82
C ALA A 135 3.76 -22.85 -3.29
N ARG A 136 4.03 -21.68 -2.68
CA ARG A 136 4.13 -21.56 -1.22
C ARG A 136 2.81 -21.71 -0.48
N PHE A 137 1.72 -21.21 -1.08
CA PHE A 137 0.42 -21.13 -0.41
C PHE A 137 -0.70 -21.81 -1.20
N VAL A 138 -0.63 -21.77 -2.53
CA VAL A 138 -1.60 -22.32 -3.48
C VAL A 138 -0.86 -22.92 -4.67
N ALA A 139 -1.55 -23.68 -5.52
CA ALA A 139 -0.99 -24.12 -6.80
C ALA A 139 -0.57 -22.88 -7.62
N PRO A 140 0.60 -22.90 -8.27
CA PRO A 140 1.06 -21.77 -9.08
C PRO A 140 0.10 -21.52 -10.25
N ASP A 141 -0.23 -20.25 -10.44
CA ASP A 141 -0.93 -19.75 -11.64
C ASP A 141 0.03 -18.86 -12.44
N ILE A 142 0.69 -19.48 -13.42
CA ILE A 142 1.67 -18.80 -14.25
C ILE A 142 1.03 -17.72 -15.12
N VAL A 143 -0.22 -17.92 -15.56
CA VAL A 143 -0.97 -16.94 -16.36
C VAL A 143 -1.22 -15.67 -15.53
N ALA A 144 -1.77 -15.82 -14.33
CA ALA A 144 -1.98 -14.69 -13.42
C ALA A 144 -0.65 -14.00 -13.07
N ALA A 145 0.41 -14.77 -12.77
CA ALA A 145 1.73 -14.23 -12.46
C ALA A 145 2.29 -13.38 -13.62
N ILE A 146 2.20 -13.84 -14.85
CA ILE A 146 2.63 -13.12 -16.05
C ILE A 146 1.86 -11.81 -16.18
N VAL A 147 0.53 -11.84 -16.05
CA VAL A 147 -0.32 -10.66 -16.21
C VAL A 147 -0.03 -9.62 -15.13
N TYR A 148 0.07 -10.01 -13.87
CA TYR A 148 0.40 -9.08 -12.78
C TYR A 148 1.80 -8.48 -12.94
N CYS A 149 2.82 -9.28 -13.31
CA CYS A 149 4.16 -8.75 -13.59
C CYS A 149 4.17 -7.85 -14.83
N HIS A 150 3.37 -8.14 -15.85
CA HIS A 150 3.24 -7.27 -17.01
C HIS A 150 2.66 -5.90 -16.62
N LEU A 151 1.55 -5.87 -15.87
CA LEU A 151 0.97 -4.62 -15.37
C LEU A 151 1.96 -3.85 -14.49
N ALA A 152 2.61 -4.50 -13.53
CA ALA A 152 3.61 -3.84 -12.69
C ALA A 152 4.76 -3.24 -13.52
N SER A 153 5.17 -3.90 -14.60
CA SER A 153 6.19 -3.40 -15.53
C SER A 153 5.70 -2.17 -16.30
N THR A 154 4.43 -2.12 -16.73
CA THR A 154 3.85 -0.94 -17.42
C THR A 154 3.78 0.28 -16.49
N PHE A 155 3.63 0.07 -15.19
CA PHE A 155 3.68 1.13 -14.16
C PHE A 155 5.10 1.43 -13.65
N GLY A 156 6.14 0.96 -14.35
CA GLY A 156 7.53 1.35 -14.13
C GLY A 156 8.32 0.48 -13.16
N SER A 157 7.81 -0.66 -12.73
CA SER A 157 8.56 -1.60 -11.87
C SER A 157 9.59 -2.38 -12.68
N TRP A 158 10.89 -2.02 -12.54
CA TRP A 158 11.97 -2.75 -13.21
C TRP A 158 12.13 -4.20 -12.72
N LYS A 159 11.84 -4.44 -11.43
CA LYS A 159 11.82 -5.78 -10.84
C LYS A 159 10.76 -6.67 -11.48
N ALA A 160 9.60 -6.08 -11.81
CA ALA A 160 8.54 -6.78 -12.50
C ALA A 160 8.94 -7.15 -13.94
N SER A 161 9.65 -6.27 -14.64
CA SER A 161 10.18 -6.56 -15.99
C SER A 161 11.14 -7.74 -15.99
N GLN A 162 12.03 -7.81 -15.00
CA GLN A 162 12.94 -8.95 -14.85
C GLN A 162 12.16 -10.25 -14.54
N LYS A 163 11.26 -10.22 -13.55
CA LYS A 163 10.45 -11.38 -13.21
C LYS A 163 9.57 -11.85 -14.35
N LEU A 164 9.03 -10.92 -15.14
CA LEU A 164 8.24 -11.22 -16.33
C LEU A 164 9.04 -11.98 -17.39
N SER A 165 10.32 -11.60 -17.59
CA SER A 165 11.22 -12.32 -18.50
C SER A 165 11.42 -13.78 -18.06
N ASP A 166 11.66 -13.99 -16.76
CA ASP A 166 11.84 -15.33 -16.19
C ASP A 166 10.56 -16.19 -16.34
N LEU A 167 9.40 -15.60 -16.05
CA LEU A 167 8.11 -16.29 -16.18
C LEU A 167 7.78 -16.68 -17.62
N ARG A 168 8.07 -15.77 -18.58
CA ARG A 168 7.86 -16.07 -20.01
C ARG A 168 8.76 -17.18 -20.53
N ALA A 169 9.97 -17.32 -19.99
CA ALA A 169 10.87 -18.41 -20.33
C ALA A 169 10.38 -19.79 -19.81
N LEU A 170 9.60 -19.80 -18.73
CA LEU A 170 9.07 -21.01 -18.11
C LEU A 170 7.67 -21.41 -18.62
N ALA A 171 6.90 -20.43 -19.14
CA ALA A 171 5.52 -20.63 -19.55
C ALA A 171 5.39 -21.39 -20.87
N GLN A 172 4.33 -22.17 -21.00
CA GLN A 172 3.95 -22.83 -22.24
C GLN A 172 3.29 -21.83 -23.20
N LYS A 173 3.23 -22.19 -24.49
CA LYS A 173 2.75 -21.30 -25.55
C LYS A 173 1.28 -20.89 -25.37
N ASP A 174 0.44 -21.81 -24.94
CA ASP A 174 -0.98 -21.60 -24.63
C ASP A 174 -1.15 -20.64 -23.44
N GLN A 175 -0.37 -20.80 -22.38
CA GLN A 175 -0.34 -19.89 -21.24
C GLN A 175 0.07 -18.46 -21.63
N LEU A 176 1.04 -18.33 -22.53
CA LEU A 176 1.46 -17.02 -23.07
C LEU A 176 0.34 -16.37 -23.87
N MET A 177 -0.38 -17.13 -24.70
CA MET A 177 -1.51 -16.62 -25.46
C MET A 177 -2.68 -16.21 -24.56
N GLU A 178 -2.98 -16.99 -23.55
CA GLU A 178 -4.02 -16.67 -22.56
C GLU A 178 -3.68 -15.40 -21.78
N ALA A 179 -2.44 -15.30 -21.28
CA ALA A 179 -1.98 -14.11 -20.59
C ALA A 179 -2.05 -12.84 -21.47
N ALA A 180 -1.69 -12.95 -22.74
CA ALA A 180 -1.81 -11.86 -23.70
C ALA A 180 -3.27 -11.44 -23.94
N GLY A 181 -4.20 -12.42 -24.00
CA GLY A 181 -5.63 -12.16 -24.12
C GLY A 181 -6.19 -11.37 -22.90
N ILE A 182 -5.78 -11.74 -21.69
CA ILE A 182 -6.19 -11.03 -20.48
C ILE A 182 -5.57 -9.63 -20.44
N ALA A 183 -4.28 -9.51 -20.76
CA ALA A 183 -3.57 -8.23 -20.75
C ALA A 183 -4.09 -7.23 -21.82
N ALA A 184 -4.85 -7.69 -22.82
CA ALA A 184 -5.44 -6.88 -23.85
C ALA A 184 -6.73 -6.14 -23.43
N PHE A 185 -7.24 -6.35 -22.22
CA PHE A 185 -8.39 -5.59 -21.72
C PHE A 185 -8.09 -4.08 -21.68
N PRO A 186 -9.10 -3.21 -21.91
CA PRO A 186 -8.89 -1.79 -22.13
C PRO A 186 -8.40 -1.00 -20.90
N SER A 187 -8.45 -1.57 -19.70
CA SER A 187 -7.88 -0.95 -18.50
C SER A 187 -7.26 -2.00 -17.57
N SER A 188 -6.24 -1.57 -16.84
CA SER A 188 -5.56 -2.36 -15.81
C SER A 188 -6.52 -2.88 -14.73
N GLN A 189 -7.49 -2.05 -14.34
CA GLN A 189 -8.50 -2.44 -13.36
C GLN A 189 -9.38 -3.59 -13.86
N LEU A 190 -9.80 -3.58 -15.14
CA LEU A 190 -10.54 -4.69 -15.76
C LEU A 190 -9.68 -5.95 -15.84
N VAL A 191 -8.40 -5.81 -16.13
CA VAL A 191 -7.45 -6.95 -16.12
C VAL A 191 -7.39 -7.59 -14.74
N VAL A 192 -7.21 -6.80 -13.69
CA VAL A 192 -7.17 -7.28 -12.30
C VAL A 192 -8.50 -7.94 -11.91
N GLN A 193 -9.63 -7.33 -12.23
CA GLN A 193 -10.96 -7.87 -11.95
C GLN A 193 -11.19 -9.21 -12.66
N GLU A 194 -10.74 -9.37 -13.90
CA GLU A 194 -10.87 -10.62 -14.63
C GLU A 194 -10.08 -11.75 -13.96
N ILE A 195 -8.87 -11.50 -13.49
CA ILE A 195 -8.08 -12.50 -12.76
C ILE A 195 -8.77 -12.88 -11.43
N ILE A 196 -9.27 -11.90 -10.68
CA ILE A 196 -9.99 -12.14 -9.43
C ILE A 196 -11.24 -12.99 -9.68
N LYS A 197 -11.99 -12.69 -10.75
CA LYS A 197 -13.17 -13.45 -11.14
C LYS A 197 -12.83 -14.89 -11.46
N ARG A 198 -11.83 -15.16 -12.32
CA ARG A 198 -11.39 -16.52 -12.69
C ARG A 198 -11.02 -17.36 -11.48
N ARG A 199 -10.34 -16.76 -10.51
CA ARG A 199 -10.01 -17.43 -9.25
C ARG A 199 -11.27 -17.85 -8.47
N ASN A 200 -12.27 -16.97 -8.40
CA ASN A 200 -13.49 -17.24 -7.66
C ASN A 200 -14.40 -18.27 -8.36
N ASP A 201 -14.37 -18.29 -9.70
CA ASP A 201 -15.15 -19.22 -10.52
C ASP A 201 -14.50 -20.64 -10.59
N GLY A 202 -13.19 -20.74 -10.31
CA GLY A 202 -12.44 -22.01 -10.32
C GLY A 202 -12.25 -22.66 -8.94
N ALA A 203 -12.75 -22.02 -7.89
CA ALA A 203 -12.71 -22.51 -6.50
C ALA A 203 -14.03 -23.16 -6.11
#